data_bb4a8b39f1ba357821468ddd2c393860
#
_entry.id   bb4a8b39f1ba357821468ddd2c393860
#
_cell.length_a   1.000
_cell.length_b   1.000
_cell.length_c   1.000
_cell.angle_alpha   90.00
_cell.angle_beta   90.00
_cell.angle_gamma   90.00
#
_symmetry.space_group_name_H-M   'P 1'
#
loop_
_entity.id
_entity.type
_entity.pdbx_description
1 polymer ?
#
loop_
_entity_poly.entity_id
_entity_poly.type
_entity_poly.pdbx_seq_one_letter_code
_entity_poly.pdbx_strand_id
1 'polypeptide(L)'
;CDTCHTGVNIGGQSYEYMGIYGDYFKDRGTLITDADQGRFAQTQDPYDMHRFKVPSLRNIALTAPYMHDASAKDLKEAVRIMLKYQSNAKPQQQDIDDITSFLESLNGEFEGKKLQ
;
A
#
# COMPACT_ATOMS: atom_id res chain seq x y z
N CYS A 1 -3.31 5.15 8.59
CA CYS A 1 -3.75 4.98 7.19
C CYS A 1 -4.22 6.31 6.60
N ASP A 2 -5.15 6.97 7.25
CA ASP A 2 -5.75 8.22 6.78
C ASP A 2 -4.79 9.41 6.70
N THR A 3 -3.65 9.35 7.35
CA THR A 3 -2.58 10.35 7.22
C THR A 3 -2.00 10.40 5.81
N CYS A 4 -1.85 9.25 5.16
CA CYS A 4 -1.27 9.12 3.82
C CYS A 4 -2.35 8.89 2.74
N HIS A 5 -3.33 8.05 3.04
CA HIS A 5 -4.46 7.78 2.15
C HIS A 5 -5.58 8.81 2.37
N THR A 6 -5.41 9.99 1.79
CA THR A 6 -6.29 11.16 1.98
C THR A 6 -6.99 11.57 0.69
N GLY A 7 -7.98 12.46 0.84
CA GLY A 7 -8.70 13.05 -0.28
C GLY A 7 -9.80 12.15 -0.83
N VAL A 8 -10.48 12.65 -1.88
CA VAL A 8 -11.63 11.99 -2.50
C VAL A 8 -11.32 10.60 -3.05
N ASN A 9 -10.07 10.38 -3.47
CA ASN A 9 -9.60 9.09 -3.98
C ASN A 9 -8.95 8.21 -2.91
N ILE A 10 -8.94 8.64 -1.66
CA ILE A 10 -8.35 7.90 -0.54
C ILE A 10 -6.90 7.49 -0.89
N GLY A 11 -6.13 8.46 -1.35
CA GLY A 11 -4.76 8.30 -1.82
C GLY A 11 -4.44 9.16 -3.03
N GLY A 12 -3.25 9.00 -3.57
CA GLY A 12 -2.79 9.73 -4.75
C GLY A 12 -2.26 11.14 -4.47
N GLN A 13 -2.13 11.54 -3.21
CA GLN A 13 -1.79 12.91 -2.82
C GLN A 13 -0.30 13.13 -2.46
N SER A 14 0.43 12.05 -2.19
CA SER A 14 1.82 12.17 -1.71
C SER A 14 2.67 10.97 -2.10
N TYR A 15 3.99 11.12 -1.86
CA TYR A 15 4.97 10.05 -1.90
C TYR A 15 5.45 9.79 -0.47
N GLU A 16 5.45 8.52 -0.06
CA GLU A 16 5.82 8.16 1.30
C GLU A 16 6.88 7.05 1.32
N TYR A 17 7.73 7.12 2.34
CA TYR A 17 8.79 6.13 2.56
C TYR A 17 8.19 4.78 2.97
N MET A 18 8.62 3.71 2.31
CA MET A 18 8.20 2.35 2.66
C MET A 18 9.07 1.81 3.79
N GLY A 19 8.44 1.57 4.94
CA GLY A 19 9.13 1.08 6.13
C GLY A 19 9.41 2.15 7.17
N ILE A 20 8.42 3.01 7.46
CA ILE A 20 8.55 4.09 8.46
C ILE A 20 8.83 3.51 9.85
N TYR A 21 8.20 2.39 10.20
CA TYR A 21 8.29 1.76 11.53
C TYR A 21 9.05 0.43 11.52
N GLY A 22 9.75 0.11 10.45
CA GLY A 22 10.55 -1.09 10.35
C GLY A 22 11.22 -1.22 8.99
N ASP A 23 12.27 -2.02 8.90
CA ASP A 23 12.99 -2.21 7.65
C ASP A 23 12.31 -3.27 6.79
N TYR A 24 11.32 -2.82 6.01
CA TYR A 24 10.53 -3.68 5.12
C TYR A 24 11.40 -4.49 4.16
N PHE A 25 12.38 -3.85 3.52
CA PHE A 25 13.19 -4.50 2.48
C PHE A 25 14.12 -5.55 3.06
N LYS A 26 14.67 -5.30 4.25
CA LYS A 26 15.46 -6.29 4.97
C LYS A 26 14.61 -7.49 5.41
N ASP A 27 13.46 -7.21 5.99
CA ASP A 27 12.55 -8.26 6.48
C ASP A 27 11.97 -9.10 5.34
N ARG A 28 11.76 -8.49 4.17
CA ARG A 28 11.34 -9.21 2.97
C ARG A 28 12.33 -10.29 2.56
N GLY A 29 13.63 -10.06 2.79
CA GLY A 29 14.68 -11.04 2.60
C GLY A 29 15.05 -11.33 1.16
N THR A 30 14.57 -10.54 0.20
CA THR A 30 14.95 -10.64 -1.22
C THR A 30 15.97 -9.57 -1.59
N LEU A 31 16.64 -9.76 -2.73
CA LEU A 31 17.56 -8.75 -3.24
C LEU A 31 16.82 -7.45 -3.57
N ILE A 32 17.48 -6.33 -3.31
CA ILE A 32 16.99 -5.01 -3.73
C ILE A 32 17.12 -4.92 -5.25
N THR A 33 16.03 -4.48 -5.88
CA THR A 33 15.97 -4.28 -7.33
C THR A 33 15.78 -2.79 -7.67
N ASP A 34 15.87 -2.45 -8.95
CA ASP A 34 15.62 -1.07 -9.40
C ASP A 34 14.20 -0.59 -9.05
N ALA A 35 13.22 -1.48 -9.07
CA ALA A 35 11.85 -1.18 -8.68
C ALA A 35 11.74 -0.74 -7.21
N ASP A 36 12.64 -1.20 -6.35
CA ASP A 36 12.64 -0.86 -4.93
C ASP A 36 13.14 0.58 -4.66
N GLN A 37 13.76 1.22 -5.63
CA GLN A 37 14.25 2.60 -5.50
C GLN A 37 13.09 3.61 -5.39
N GLY A 38 11.92 3.29 -5.93
CA GLY A 38 10.78 4.18 -5.90
C GLY A 38 11.04 5.46 -6.71
N ARG A 39 10.63 6.60 -6.15
CA ARG A 39 10.78 7.90 -6.80
C ARG A 39 12.24 8.27 -7.10
N PHE A 40 13.20 7.77 -6.32
CA PHE A 40 14.62 8.00 -6.56
C PHE A 40 15.04 7.64 -8.00
N ALA A 41 14.46 6.62 -8.59
CA ALA A 41 14.76 6.23 -9.98
C ALA A 41 14.52 7.36 -10.98
N GLN A 42 13.63 8.31 -10.66
CA GLN A 42 13.32 9.47 -11.51
C GLN A 42 14.06 10.73 -11.10
N THR A 43 14.19 11.00 -9.82
CA THR A 43 14.71 12.25 -9.31
C THR A 43 16.21 12.23 -9.04
N GLN A 44 16.78 11.06 -8.75
CA GLN A 44 18.16 10.88 -8.27
C GLN A 44 18.45 11.65 -6.95
N ASP A 45 17.41 12.11 -6.26
CA ASP A 45 17.52 12.71 -4.94
C ASP A 45 17.54 11.62 -3.88
N PRO A 46 18.59 11.52 -3.04
CA PRO A 46 18.67 10.51 -1.97
C PRO A 46 17.48 10.51 -1.01
N TYR A 47 16.83 11.65 -0.82
CA TYR A 47 15.60 11.76 -0.02
C TYR A 47 14.47 10.91 -0.58
N ASP A 48 14.42 10.70 -1.88
CA ASP A 48 13.37 9.97 -2.57
C ASP A 48 13.59 8.45 -2.62
N MET A 49 14.71 7.96 -2.08
CA MET A 49 14.98 6.53 -2.03
C MET A 49 13.91 5.80 -1.21
N HIS A 50 13.33 4.76 -1.81
CA HIS A 50 12.24 3.97 -1.24
C HIS A 50 10.95 4.76 -0.95
N ARG A 51 10.76 5.88 -1.62
CA ARG A 51 9.50 6.63 -1.58
C ARG A 51 8.64 6.27 -2.76
N PHE A 52 7.39 5.93 -2.47
CA PHE A 52 6.41 5.49 -3.46
C PHE A 52 5.18 6.38 -3.42
N LYS A 53 4.55 6.57 -4.58
CA LYS A 53 3.25 7.25 -4.63
C LYS A 53 2.25 6.47 -3.78
N VAL A 54 1.57 7.16 -2.88
CA VAL A 54 0.44 6.58 -2.12
C VAL A 54 -0.69 6.31 -3.10
N PRO A 55 -1.08 5.05 -3.32
CA PRO A 55 -2.11 4.73 -4.30
C PRO A 55 -3.50 5.06 -3.80
N SER A 56 -4.43 5.27 -4.73
CA SER A 56 -5.85 5.27 -4.40
C SER A 56 -6.27 3.92 -3.84
N LEU A 57 -7.12 3.94 -2.81
CA LEU A 57 -7.72 2.72 -2.25
C LEU A 57 -9.07 2.38 -2.86
N ARG A 58 -9.61 3.24 -3.74
CA ARG A 58 -10.86 2.93 -4.44
C ARG A 58 -10.66 1.74 -5.37
N ASN A 59 -11.57 0.77 -5.29
CA ASN A 59 -11.52 -0.48 -6.05
C ASN A 59 -10.29 -1.37 -5.76
N ILE A 60 -9.60 -1.10 -4.66
CA ILE A 60 -8.35 -1.81 -4.36
C ILE A 60 -8.55 -3.33 -4.23
N ALA A 61 -9.70 -3.77 -3.76
CA ALA A 61 -9.99 -5.20 -3.60
C ALA A 61 -10.01 -5.97 -4.92
N LEU A 62 -10.07 -5.27 -6.06
CA LEU A 62 -10.15 -5.87 -7.39
C LEU A 62 -8.79 -5.99 -8.11
N THR A 63 -7.72 -5.52 -7.51
CA THR A 63 -6.45 -5.31 -8.22
C THR A 63 -5.26 -6.09 -7.66
N ALA A 64 -5.52 -7.23 -7.02
CA ALA A 64 -4.44 -8.12 -6.58
C ALA A 64 -3.54 -8.55 -7.78
N PRO A 65 -2.24 -8.81 -7.57
CA PRO A 65 -1.48 -8.70 -6.32
C PRO A 65 -1.06 -7.26 -5.99
N TYR A 66 -0.58 -7.04 -4.77
CA TYR A 66 -0.32 -5.71 -4.21
C TYR A 66 1.17 -5.47 -3.94
N MET A 67 1.51 -4.24 -3.58
CA MET A 67 2.83 -3.63 -3.47
C MET A 67 3.45 -3.35 -4.84
N HIS A 68 4.49 -2.54 -4.87
CA HIS A 68 5.18 -2.15 -6.12
C HIS A 68 5.80 -3.34 -6.86
N ASP A 69 6.08 -4.41 -6.15
CA ASP A 69 6.72 -5.64 -6.64
C ASP A 69 5.76 -6.84 -6.70
N ALA A 70 4.48 -6.62 -6.45
CA ALA A 70 3.45 -7.67 -6.41
C ALA A 70 3.70 -8.75 -5.33
N SER A 71 4.45 -8.42 -4.28
CA SER A 71 4.83 -9.39 -3.24
C SER A 71 3.68 -9.81 -2.33
N ALA A 72 2.68 -8.96 -2.14
CA ALA A 72 1.49 -9.28 -1.38
C ALA A 72 0.42 -9.90 -2.29
N LYS A 73 0.12 -11.16 -2.08
CA LYS A 73 -0.74 -11.95 -2.98
C LYS A 73 -2.22 -11.58 -2.87
N ASP A 74 -2.63 -11.18 -1.68
CA ASP A 74 -4.01 -10.82 -1.39
C ASP A 74 -4.11 -9.56 -0.54
N LEU A 75 -5.34 -9.06 -0.41
CA LEU A 75 -5.60 -7.80 0.28
C LEU A 75 -5.26 -7.85 1.78
N LYS A 76 -5.52 -8.97 2.44
CA LYS A 76 -5.21 -9.15 3.87
C LYS A 76 -3.71 -9.07 4.13
N GLU A 77 -2.92 -9.67 3.26
CA GLU A 77 -1.45 -9.59 3.35
C GLU A 77 -0.96 -8.15 3.15
N ALA A 78 -1.52 -7.42 2.18
CA ALA A 78 -1.21 -6.02 1.97
C ALA A 78 -1.56 -5.16 3.20
N VAL A 79 -2.72 -5.38 3.80
CA VAL A 79 -3.15 -4.69 5.03
C VAL A 79 -2.20 -5.00 6.19
N ARG A 80 -1.81 -6.27 6.35
CA ARG A 80 -0.86 -6.69 7.39
C ARG A 80 0.48 -5.97 7.25
N ILE A 81 1.01 -5.89 6.04
CA ILE A 81 2.26 -5.19 5.74
C ILE A 81 2.13 -3.70 6.07
N MET A 82 1.06 -3.05 5.65
CA MET A 82 0.83 -1.63 5.95
C MET A 82 0.71 -1.36 7.45
N LEU A 83 0.00 -2.19 8.19
CA LEU A 83 -0.09 -2.06 9.65
C LEU A 83 1.27 -2.20 10.31
N LYS A 84 2.07 -3.15 9.87
CA LYS A 84 3.38 -3.42 10.47
C LYS A 84 4.41 -2.33 10.18
N TYR A 85 4.49 -1.87 8.91
CA TYR A 85 5.60 -1.02 8.47
C TYR A 85 5.23 0.45 8.32
N GLN A 86 3.96 0.79 8.06
CA GLN A 86 3.51 2.16 7.81
C GLN A 86 2.68 2.74 8.96
N SER A 87 2.34 1.94 9.95
CA SER A 87 1.75 2.39 11.20
C SER A 87 2.49 1.79 12.39
N ASN A 88 2.38 2.43 13.55
CA ASN A 88 3.00 1.91 14.78
C ASN A 88 2.08 0.93 15.51
N ALA A 89 1.32 0.15 14.76
CA ALA A 89 0.40 -0.84 15.29
C ALA A 89 0.95 -2.26 15.12
N LYS A 90 0.76 -3.11 16.11
CA LYS A 90 0.97 -4.55 15.94
C LYS A 90 -0.23 -5.12 15.18
N PRO A 91 -0.03 -5.77 14.02
CA PRO A 91 -1.13 -6.34 13.26
C PRO A 91 -1.87 -7.40 14.08
N GLN A 92 -3.12 -7.10 14.44
CA GLN A 92 -4.04 -8.07 15.04
C GLN A 92 -4.97 -8.60 13.95
N GLN A 93 -5.37 -9.86 14.05
CA GLN A 93 -6.23 -10.47 13.02
C GLN A 93 -7.55 -9.71 12.86
N GLN A 94 -8.14 -9.24 13.96
CA GLN A 94 -9.38 -8.47 13.92
C GLN A 94 -9.21 -7.14 13.16
N ASP A 95 -8.10 -6.44 13.38
CA ASP A 95 -7.81 -5.18 12.68
C ASP A 95 -7.66 -5.42 11.18
N ILE A 96 -6.95 -6.50 10.81
CA ILE A 96 -6.77 -6.89 9.40
C ILE A 96 -8.14 -7.19 8.76
N ASP A 97 -8.99 -7.93 9.43
CA ASP A 97 -10.31 -8.30 8.93
C ASP A 97 -11.22 -7.07 8.79
N ASP A 98 -11.22 -6.17 9.77
CA ASP A 98 -12.03 -4.96 9.76
C ASP A 98 -11.59 -4.00 8.65
N ILE A 99 -10.29 -3.78 8.51
CA ILE A 99 -9.75 -2.92 7.46
C ILE A 99 -10.01 -3.52 6.08
N THR A 100 -9.85 -4.83 5.93
CA THR A 100 -10.13 -5.52 4.67
C THR A 100 -11.60 -5.35 4.27
N SER A 101 -12.52 -5.53 5.21
CA SER A 101 -13.95 -5.33 4.96
C SER A 101 -14.27 -3.88 4.55
N PHE A 102 -13.61 -2.91 5.20
CA PHE A 102 -13.74 -1.50 4.78
C PHE A 102 -13.24 -1.30 3.35
N LEU A 103 -12.08 -1.83 3.00
CA LEU A 103 -11.52 -1.69 1.66
C LEU A 103 -12.40 -2.34 0.58
N GLU A 104 -13.00 -3.48 0.89
CA GLU A 104 -13.97 -4.13 0.00
C GLU A 104 -15.22 -3.25 -0.24
N SER A 105 -15.62 -2.44 0.74
CA SER A 105 -16.72 -1.49 0.58
C SER A 105 -16.43 -0.33 -0.37
N LEU A 106 -15.16 -0.13 -0.72
CA LEU A 106 -14.73 0.91 -1.67
C LEU A 106 -14.82 0.46 -3.14
N ASN A 107 -15.30 -0.74 -3.41
CA ASN A 107 -15.58 -1.19 -4.77
C ASN A 107 -16.77 -0.41 -5.34
N GLY A 108 -16.56 0.14 -6.53
CA GLY A 108 -17.54 0.96 -7.20
C GLY A 108 -18.35 0.19 -8.24
N GLU A 109 -19.20 0.96 -8.91
CA GLU A 109 -20.02 0.50 -10.02
C GLU A 109 -19.75 1.41 -11.23
N PHE A 110 -19.90 0.84 -12.42
CA PHE A 110 -19.89 1.60 -13.67
C PHE A 110 -21.16 1.29 -14.44
N GLU A 111 -21.89 2.34 -14.81
CA GLU A 111 -23.20 2.22 -15.49
C GLU A 111 -24.17 1.26 -14.78
N GLY A 112 -24.22 1.31 -13.44
CA GLY A 112 -25.09 0.48 -12.62
C GLY A 112 -24.63 -0.99 -12.48
N LYS A 113 -23.43 -1.33 -12.94
CA LYS A 113 -22.85 -2.66 -12.83
C LYS A 113 -21.66 -2.64 -11.89
N LYS A 114 -21.60 -3.62 -11.00
CA LYS A 114 -20.44 -3.79 -10.10
C LYS A 114 -19.19 -4.05 -10.91
N LEU A 115 -18.10 -3.39 -10.51
CA LEU A 115 -16.78 -3.68 -11.06
C LEU A 115 -16.30 -5.06 -10.61
N GLN A 116 -15.62 -5.72 -11.51
CA GLN A 116 -15.08 -7.06 -11.29
C GLN A 116 -13.58 -7.10 -11.61
#